data_c898bdacfb68b4c1d432cf725121ca80
#
_entry.id   c898bdacfb68b4c1d432cf725121ca80
#
_cell.length_a   1.000
_cell.length_b   1.000
_cell.length_c   1.000
_cell.angle_alpha   90.00
_cell.angle_beta   90.00
_cell.angle_gamma   90.00
#
_symmetry.space_group_name_H-M   'P 1'
#
loop_
_entity.id
_entity.type
_entity.pdbx_description
1 polymer ?
#
loop_
_entity_poly.entity_id
_entity_poly.type
_entity_poly.pdbx_seq_one_letter_code
_entity_poly.pdbx_strand_id
1 'polypeptide(L)'
;MFIAHFYIGYMVGIFTFFYFCWYCLSREGRILPKKFFSRCVAFGIGTLVALMCAAFVLITVYNSLKLGKFEFTDPDFSLATQFDFLTFITKLFPMSYDTVYPEGMPMIYCGTAVLILVPLFFMNDRITMKEKTSTGLLTFLLVILMYIKPADMAMHGFQVP
;
A
#
# COMPACT_ATOMS: atom_id res chain seq x y z
N MET A 1 13.42 0.92 -8.46
CA MET A 1 12.93 0.16 -7.31
C MET A 1 12.73 -1.33 -7.64
N PHE A 2 12.00 -1.70 -8.69
CA PHE A 2 11.85 -3.10 -9.12
C PHE A 2 13.17 -3.85 -9.39
N ILE A 3 14.23 -3.14 -9.77
CA ILE A 3 15.56 -3.72 -10.05
C ILE A 3 16.26 -4.15 -8.76
N ALA A 4 16.06 -3.44 -7.67
CA ALA A 4 16.72 -3.73 -6.40
C ALA A 4 15.94 -4.76 -5.55
N HIS A 5 14.60 -4.62 -5.49
CA HIS A 5 13.71 -5.50 -4.75
C HIS A 5 12.34 -5.56 -5.41
N PHE A 6 12.04 -6.66 -6.08
CA PHE A 6 10.76 -6.87 -6.76
C PHE A 6 9.57 -6.69 -5.81
N TYR A 7 9.63 -7.26 -4.64
CA TYR A 7 8.58 -7.21 -3.63
C TYR A 7 8.26 -5.76 -3.18
N ILE A 8 9.29 -4.99 -2.82
CA ILE A 8 9.13 -3.58 -2.45
C ILE A 8 8.60 -2.78 -3.64
N GLY A 9 9.07 -3.07 -4.86
CA GLY A 9 8.59 -2.42 -6.08
C GLY A 9 7.10 -2.67 -6.31
N TYR A 10 6.61 -3.87 -6.06
CA TYR A 10 5.20 -4.24 -6.16
C TYR A 10 4.34 -3.45 -5.16
N MET A 11 4.73 -3.41 -3.89
CA MET A 11 4.03 -2.63 -2.85
C MET A 11 3.99 -1.13 -3.18
N VAL A 12 5.11 -0.57 -3.62
CA VAL A 12 5.18 0.84 -4.04
C VAL A 12 4.28 1.09 -5.25
N GLY A 13 4.17 0.14 -6.18
CA GLY A 13 3.25 0.22 -7.32
C GLY A 13 1.80 0.32 -6.88
N ILE A 14 1.36 -0.54 -5.97
CA ILE A 14 0.00 -0.51 -5.40
C ILE A 14 -0.24 0.82 -4.68
N PHE A 15 0.69 1.25 -3.83
CA PHE A 15 0.58 2.53 -3.13
C PHE A 15 0.49 3.72 -4.10
N THR A 16 1.28 3.71 -5.17
CA THR A 16 1.26 4.76 -6.20
C THR A 16 -0.10 4.84 -6.91
N PHE A 17 -0.73 3.70 -7.15
CA PHE A 17 -2.09 3.64 -7.71
C PHE A 17 -3.11 4.27 -6.75
N PHE A 18 -3.10 3.91 -5.47
CA PHE A 18 -3.99 4.51 -4.48
C PHE A 18 -3.72 6.00 -4.29
N TYR A 19 -2.46 6.42 -4.31
CA TYR A 19 -2.08 7.83 -4.25
C TYR A 19 -2.60 8.61 -5.47
N PHE A 20 -2.54 8.02 -6.66
CA PHE A 20 -3.11 8.61 -7.87
C PHE A 20 -4.64 8.79 -7.74
N CYS A 21 -5.35 7.79 -7.24
CA CYS A 21 -6.79 7.89 -6.99
C CYS A 21 -7.10 8.99 -5.97
N TRP A 22 -6.35 9.04 -4.87
CA TRP A 22 -6.47 10.10 -3.86
C TRP A 22 -6.22 11.48 -4.46
N TYR A 23 -5.17 11.64 -5.25
CA TYR A 23 -4.84 12.90 -5.91
C TYR A 23 -5.98 13.39 -6.80
N CYS A 24 -6.56 12.50 -7.58
CA CYS A 24 -7.71 12.81 -8.42
C CYS A 24 -8.95 13.20 -7.61
N LEU A 25 -9.18 12.55 -6.47
CA LEU A 25 -10.34 12.83 -5.61
C LEU A 25 -10.16 14.09 -4.76
N SER A 26 -8.96 14.30 -4.23
CA SER A 26 -8.68 15.35 -3.25
C SER A 26 -8.51 16.73 -3.87
N ARG A 27 -7.66 16.82 -4.89
CA ARG A 27 -7.21 18.10 -5.44
C ARG A 27 -8.13 18.74 -6.46
N GLU A 28 -9.08 18.01 -6.99
CA GLU A 28 -9.94 18.59 -8.02
C GLU A 28 -11.34 18.84 -7.52
N GLY A 29 -11.79 20.10 -7.72
CA GLY A 29 -13.18 20.46 -7.75
C GLY A 29 -13.93 19.61 -8.81
N ARG A 30 -14.96 20.08 -9.46
CA ARG A 30 -15.66 19.37 -10.55
C ARG A 30 -14.66 18.94 -11.63
N ILE A 31 -14.25 17.66 -11.61
CA ILE A 31 -13.37 17.10 -12.65
C ILE A 31 -14.17 17.05 -13.94
N LEU A 32 -13.79 17.88 -14.92
CA LEU A 32 -14.28 17.69 -16.27
C LEU A 32 -13.81 16.30 -16.76
N PRO A 33 -14.73 15.45 -17.25
CA PRO A 33 -14.40 14.04 -17.59
C PRO A 33 -13.23 13.94 -18.58
N LYS A 34 -13.07 14.93 -19.44
CA LYS A 34 -11.98 15.00 -20.41
C LYS A 34 -10.59 15.17 -19.78
N LYS A 35 -10.47 15.96 -18.71
CA LYS A 35 -9.21 16.15 -17.97
C LYS A 35 -8.87 14.92 -17.13
N PHE A 36 -9.86 14.28 -16.54
CA PHE A 36 -9.68 13.03 -15.80
C PHE A 36 -9.14 11.92 -16.71
N PHE A 37 -9.77 11.72 -17.87
CA PHE A 37 -9.35 10.74 -18.86
C PHE A 37 -7.90 10.97 -19.32
N SER A 38 -7.56 12.22 -19.64
CA SER A 38 -6.18 12.56 -20.04
C SER A 38 -5.14 12.21 -18.94
N ARG A 39 -5.47 12.38 -17.67
CA ARG A 39 -4.58 12.00 -16.56
C ARG A 39 -4.48 10.51 -16.36
N CYS A 40 -5.59 9.79 -16.49
CA CYS A 40 -5.57 8.32 -16.46
C CYS A 40 -4.68 7.76 -17.58
N VAL A 41 -4.79 8.35 -18.78
CA VAL A 41 -3.93 7.95 -19.91
C VAL A 41 -2.46 8.28 -19.63
N ALA A 42 -2.15 9.47 -19.13
CA ALA A 42 -0.78 9.84 -18.78
C ALA A 42 -0.19 8.95 -17.68
N PHE A 43 -0.98 8.63 -16.65
CA PHE A 43 -0.58 7.70 -15.59
C PHE A 43 -0.36 6.29 -16.16
N GLY A 44 -1.27 5.82 -17.02
CA GLY A 44 -1.16 4.51 -17.67
C GLY A 44 0.08 4.40 -18.55
N ILE A 45 0.38 5.42 -19.36
CA ILE A 45 1.59 5.47 -20.18
C ILE A 45 2.83 5.47 -19.30
N GLY A 46 2.88 6.28 -18.25
CA GLY A 46 4.00 6.33 -17.31
C GLY A 46 4.24 4.99 -16.62
N THR A 47 3.17 4.32 -16.18
CA THR A 47 3.23 2.98 -15.58
C THR A 47 3.74 1.96 -16.58
N LEU A 48 3.27 1.99 -17.83
CA LEU A 48 3.68 1.08 -18.89
C LEU A 48 5.17 1.25 -19.21
N VAL A 49 5.65 2.48 -19.33
CA VAL A 49 7.08 2.77 -19.56
C VAL A 49 7.91 2.26 -18.36
N ALA A 50 7.48 2.49 -17.13
CA ALA A 50 8.17 1.99 -15.94
C ALA A 50 8.24 0.45 -15.92
N LEU A 51 7.15 -0.24 -16.29
CA LEU A 51 7.11 -1.69 -16.40
C LEU A 51 8.02 -2.20 -17.53
N MET A 52 8.06 -1.52 -18.65
CA MET A 52 8.98 -1.88 -19.75
C MET A 52 10.44 -1.75 -19.32
N CYS A 53 10.80 -0.68 -18.62
CA CYS A 53 12.15 -0.51 -18.07
C CYS A 53 12.51 -1.58 -17.03
N ALA A 54 11.53 -2.08 -16.29
CA ALA A 54 11.72 -3.14 -15.30
C ALA A 54 11.54 -4.55 -15.87
N ALA A 55 11.12 -4.70 -17.13
CA ALA A 55 10.71 -5.97 -17.73
C ALA A 55 11.79 -7.07 -17.63
N PHE A 56 13.06 -6.72 -17.78
CA PHE A 56 14.16 -7.67 -17.66
C PHE A 56 14.17 -8.35 -16.28
N VAL A 57 14.00 -7.58 -15.23
CA VAL A 57 13.97 -8.12 -13.85
C VAL A 57 12.67 -8.88 -13.60
N LEU A 58 11.54 -8.33 -14.06
CA LEU A 58 10.22 -8.96 -13.90
C LEU A 58 10.14 -10.33 -14.55
N ILE A 59 10.67 -10.47 -15.76
CA ILE A 59 10.71 -11.76 -16.50
C ILE A 59 11.61 -12.74 -15.77
N THR A 60 12.78 -12.31 -15.29
CA THR A 60 13.71 -13.17 -14.56
C THR A 60 13.09 -13.65 -13.24
N VAL A 61 12.45 -12.77 -12.49
CA VAL A 61 11.76 -13.12 -11.24
C VAL A 61 10.60 -14.07 -11.50
N TYR A 62 9.79 -13.80 -12.53
CA TYR A 62 8.68 -14.68 -12.92
C TYR A 62 9.16 -16.09 -13.27
N ASN A 63 10.22 -16.21 -14.06
CA ASN A 63 10.81 -17.52 -14.40
C ASN A 63 11.39 -18.21 -13.17
N SER A 64 12.06 -17.50 -12.29
CA SER A 64 12.60 -18.04 -11.04
C SER A 64 11.49 -18.56 -10.12
N LEU A 65 10.40 -17.82 -10.00
CA LEU A 65 9.22 -18.26 -9.25
C LEU A 65 8.60 -19.52 -9.85
N LYS A 66 8.51 -19.60 -11.19
CA LYS A 66 7.99 -20.79 -11.89
C LYS A 66 8.81 -22.07 -11.65
N LEU A 67 10.13 -21.92 -11.51
CA LEU A 67 11.06 -23.05 -11.37
C LEU A 67 11.22 -23.56 -9.94
N GLY A 68 10.87 -22.77 -8.91
CA GLY A 68 11.33 -23.09 -7.57
C GLY A 68 10.34 -22.99 -6.41
N LYS A 69 9.18 -22.35 -6.52
CA LYS A 69 8.35 -22.06 -5.34
C LYS A 69 6.85 -21.92 -5.63
N PHE A 70 6.29 -22.68 -6.54
CA PHE A 70 4.84 -22.77 -6.64
C PHE A 70 4.23 -23.92 -5.78
N GLU A 71 4.82 -24.23 -4.65
CA GLU A 71 4.05 -24.80 -3.57
C GLU A 71 3.26 -23.67 -2.93
N PHE A 72 2.18 -23.25 -3.61
CA PHE A 72 1.15 -22.46 -2.98
C PHE A 72 0.52 -23.35 -1.92
N THR A 73 0.87 -23.14 -0.68
CA THR A 73 -0.01 -23.48 0.42
C THR A 73 -1.36 -22.86 0.09
N ASP A 74 -2.42 -23.67 0.12
CA ASP A 74 -3.78 -23.26 -0.24
C ASP A 74 -4.07 -21.88 0.41
N PRO A 75 -4.33 -20.82 -0.38
CA PRO A 75 -4.52 -19.50 0.16
C PRO A 75 -5.78 -19.51 1.04
N ASP A 76 -5.59 -19.26 2.32
CA ASP A 76 -6.69 -19.17 3.27
C ASP A 76 -7.43 -17.83 3.08
N PHE A 77 -8.49 -17.87 2.28
CA PHE A 77 -9.38 -16.73 2.02
C PHE A 77 -10.40 -16.48 3.16
N SER A 78 -10.20 -17.05 4.33
CA SER A 78 -11.05 -16.73 5.46
C SER A 78 -10.96 -15.23 5.77
N LEU A 79 -12.12 -14.59 5.97
CA LEU A 79 -12.23 -13.19 6.41
C LEU A 79 -11.82 -13.03 7.89
N ALA A 80 -10.75 -13.71 8.28
CA ALA A 80 -10.20 -13.61 9.62
C ALA A 80 -9.34 -12.33 9.72
N THR A 81 -9.39 -11.71 10.88
CA THR A 81 -8.47 -10.64 11.24
C THR A 81 -7.10 -11.27 11.55
N GLN A 82 -6.06 -10.68 10.99
CA GLN A 82 -4.71 -11.23 11.15
C GLN A 82 -4.14 -10.94 12.55
N PHE A 83 -4.57 -9.84 13.16
CA PHE A 83 -4.05 -9.35 14.43
C PHE A 83 -5.17 -8.83 15.34
N ASP A 84 -4.91 -8.78 16.65
CA ASP A 84 -5.76 -8.04 17.57
C ASP A 84 -5.56 -6.53 17.35
N PHE A 85 -6.68 -5.79 17.27
CA PHE A 85 -6.67 -4.35 16.93
C PHE A 85 -5.88 -3.50 17.94
N LEU A 86 -5.99 -3.81 19.24
CA LEU A 86 -5.26 -3.08 20.27
C LEU A 86 -3.76 -3.30 20.14
N THR A 87 -3.36 -4.53 19.88
CA THR A 87 -1.94 -4.88 19.67
C THR A 87 -1.39 -4.22 18.40
N PHE A 88 -2.19 -4.13 17.33
CA PHE A 88 -1.81 -3.42 16.11
C PHE A 88 -1.52 -1.93 16.37
N ILE A 89 -2.35 -1.24 17.19
CA ILE A 89 -2.12 0.17 17.56
C ILE A 89 -0.81 0.33 18.33
N THR A 90 -0.44 -0.61 19.18
CA THR A 90 0.82 -0.50 19.94
C THR A 90 2.05 -0.46 19.04
N LYS A 91 1.99 -1.05 17.84
CA LYS A 91 3.08 -1.05 16.85
C LYS A 91 3.32 0.31 16.17
N LEU A 92 2.45 1.29 16.38
CA LEU A 92 2.68 2.68 15.96
C LEU A 92 3.68 3.43 16.86
N PHE A 93 3.93 2.94 18.08
CA PHE A 93 4.82 3.61 19.04
C PHE A 93 6.28 3.17 18.90
N PRO A 94 7.23 4.04 19.29
CA PRO A 94 8.65 3.69 19.27
C PRO A 94 8.93 2.53 20.22
N MET A 95 9.92 1.71 19.87
CA MET A 95 10.37 0.51 20.63
C MET A 95 9.35 -0.64 20.73
N SER A 96 8.30 -0.62 19.92
CA SER A 96 7.25 -1.65 19.93
C SER A 96 7.51 -2.79 18.92
N TYR A 97 8.68 -2.84 18.27
CA TYR A 97 9.00 -3.91 17.33
C TYR A 97 9.54 -5.13 18.07
N ASP A 98 9.14 -6.27 17.55
CA ASP A 98 9.52 -7.57 18.07
C ASP A 98 10.49 -8.23 17.07
N THR A 99 11.76 -8.39 17.48
CA THR A 99 12.81 -8.96 16.61
C THR A 99 12.98 -10.46 16.78
N VAL A 100 12.27 -11.06 17.74
CA VAL A 100 12.52 -12.43 18.19
C VAL A 100 11.62 -13.46 17.52
N TYR A 101 10.47 -13.04 16.99
CA TYR A 101 9.48 -13.95 16.40
C TYR A 101 9.42 -13.79 14.88
N PRO A 102 9.64 -14.88 14.11
CA PRO A 102 9.47 -14.87 12.66
C PRO A 102 8.00 -14.59 12.23
N GLU A 103 7.05 -14.80 13.10
CA GLU A 103 5.63 -14.53 12.92
C GLU A 103 5.20 -13.20 13.57
N GLY A 104 6.11 -12.25 13.67
CA GLY A 104 5.87 -10.96 14.30
C GLY A 104 4.85 -10.11 13.55
N MET A 105 4.20 -9.19 14.30
CA MET A 105 3.28 -8.22 13.71
C MET A 105 4.01 -7.25 12.77
N PRO A 106 3.33 -6.69 11.75
CA PRO A 106 3.94 -5.75 10.81
C PRO A 106 4.51 -4.53 11.54
N MET A 107 5.70 -4.11 11.15
CA MET A 107 6.34 -2.90 11.68
C MET A 107 5.76 -1.68 10.97
N ILE A 108 4.77 -1.05 11.58
CA ILE A 108 4.07 0.13 11.04
C ILE A 108 4.55 1.45 11.65
N TYR A 109 5.60 1.42 12.45
CA TYR A 109 6.15 2.63 13.05
C TYR A 109 6.69 3.59 11.99
N CYS A 110 6.06 4.73 11.89
CA CYS A 110 6.39 5.79 10.91
C CYS A 110 7.14 6.99 11.50
N GLY A 111 7.50 6.92 12.76
CA GLY A 111 8.14 8.02 13.49
C GLY A 111 7.19 8.82 14.36
N THR A 112 7.65 9.19 15.55
CA THR A 112 6.86 9.96 16.53
C THR A 112 6.37 11.30 15.98
N ALA A 113 7.18 11.96 15.15
CA ALA A 113 6.79 13.22 14.51
C ALA A 113 5.54 13.05 13.62
N VAL A 114 5.45 11.94 12.88
CA VAL A 114 4.28 11.67 12.02
C VAL A 114 3.03 11.45 12.87
N LEU A 115 3.14 10.75 14.01
CA LEU A 115 2.01 10.54 14.93
C LEU A 115 1.44 11.86 15.48
N ILE A 116 2.29 12.87 15.66
CA ILE A 116 1.86 14.21 16.06
C ILE A 116 1.29 15.00 14.88
N LEU A 117 1.90 14.88 13.71
CA LEU A 117 1.48 15.63 12.52
C LEU A 117 0.14 15.19 11.96
N VAL A 118 -0.22 13.91 12.10
CA VAL A 118 -1.52 13.39 11.61
C VAL A 118 -2.71 14.07 12.28
N PRO A 119 -2.83 14.14 13.61
CA PRO A 119 -3.91 14.91 14.25
C PRO A 119 -3.89 16.40 13.86
N LEU A 120 -2.72 17.02 13.82
CA LEU A 120 -2.57 18.43 13.43
C LEU A 120 -3.05 18.68 11.99
N PHE A 121 -2.85 17.73 11.08
CA PHE A 121 -3.41 17.81 9.72
C PHE A 121 -4.94 17.89 9.75
N PHE A 122 -5.60 17.05 10.53
CA PHE A 122 -7.06 17.04 10.64
C PHE A 122 -7.63 18.27 11.38
N MET A 123 -6.87 18.85 12.31
CA MET A 123 -7.25 20.06 13.06
C MET A 123 -7.00 21.35 12.27
N ASN A 124 -6.22 21.32 11.19
CA ASN A 124 -5.84 22.52 10.45
C ASN A 124 -7.00 23.04 9.59
N ASP A 125 -7.52 24.21 9.90
CA ASP A 125 -8.65 24.85 9.18
C ASP A 125 -8.30 25.32 7.77
N ARG A 126 -7.01 25.43 7.44
CA ARG A 126 -6.56 25.78 6.07
C ARG A 126 -6.71 24.65 5.07
N ILE A 127 -6.91 23.43 5.55
CA ILE A 127 -7.06 22.23 4.72
C ILE A 127 -8.56 22.01 4.47
N THR A 128 -8.92 21.83 3.21
CA THR A 128 -10.33 21.64 2.83
C THR A 128 -10.90 20.34 3.42
N MET A 129 -12.19 20.35 3.77
CA MET A 129 -12.87 19.15 4.26
C MET A 129 -12.79 17.99 3.28
N LYS A 130 -12.77 18.30 1.99
CA LYS A 130 -12.62 17.30 0.92
C LYS A 130 -11.24 16.60 0.99
N GLU A 131 -10.17 17.34 1.21
CA GLU A 131 -8.82 16.77 1.39
C GLU A 131 -8.74 15.94 2.67
N LYS A 132 -9.27 16.43 3.78
CA LYS A 132 -9.33 15.69 5.04
C LYS A 132 -10.06 14.36 4.88
N THR A 133 -11.25 14.39 4.30
CA THR A 133 -12.08 13.18 4.11
C THR A 133 -11.41 12.19 3.17
N SER A 134 -10.87 12.65 2.03
CA SER A 134 -10.21 11.75 1.09
C SER A 134 -8.91 11.15 1.65
N THR A 135 -8.15 11.92 2.45
CA THR A 135 -6.95 11.41 3.12
C THR A 135 -7.33 10.41 4.22
N GLY A 136 -8.35 10.72 5.03
CA GLY A 136 -8.87 9.80 6.03
C GLY A 136 -9.37 8.49 5.42
N LEU A 137 -10.10 8.56 4.30
CA LEU A 137 -10.59 7.40 3.59
C LEU A 137 -9.44 6.55 3.03
N LEU A 138 -8.42 7.17 2.43
CA LEU A 138 -7.24 6.46 1.94
C LEU A 138 -6.47 5.78 3.07
N THR A 139 -6.25 6.49 4.18
CA THR A 139 -5.55 5.94 5.35
C THR A 139 -6.33 4.76 5.94
N PHE A 140 -7.64 4.91 6.07
CA PHE A 140 -8.52 3.84 6.55
C PHE A 140 -8.50 2.61 5.63
N LEU A 141 -8.54 2.83 4.31
CA LEU A 141 -8.43 1.77 3.31
C LEU A 141 -7.10 1.02 3.44
N LEU A 142 -5.98 1.74 3.57
CA LEU A 142 -4.66 1.13 3.73
C LEU A 142 -4.55 0.32 5.03
N VAL A 143 -5.11 0.81 6.13
CA VAL A 143 -5.17 0.07 7.40
C VAL A 143 -6.00 -1.21 7.26
N ILE A 144 -7.15 -1.14 6.60
CA ILE A 144 -7.98 -2.32 6.33
C ILE A 144 -7.23 -3.35 5.47
N LEU A 145 -6.53 -2.89 4.42
CA LEU A 145 -5.75 -3.79 3.57
C LEU A 145 -4.65 -4.53 4.32
N MET A 146 -4.09 -3.93 5.37
CA MET A 146 -3.10 -4.58 6.24
C MET A 146 -3.73 -5.46 7.32
N TYR A 147 -5.00 -5.21 7.68
CA TYR A 147 -5.66 -5.86 8.80
C TYR A 147 -6.41 -7.14 8.39
N ILE A 148 -6.91 -7.20 7.17
CA ILE A 148 -7.71 -8.33 6.65
C ILE A 148 -6.79 -9.30 5.91
N LYS A 149 -6.75 -10.56 6.35
CA LYS A 149 -5.87 -11.61 5.83
C LYS A 149 -5.83 -11.73 4.29
N PRO A 150 -6.96 -11.86 3.57
CA PRO A 150 -6.92 -11.95 2.11
C PRO A 150 -6.42 -10.68 1.42
N ALA A 151 -6.61 -9.51 2.03
CA ALA A 151 -6.10 -8.25 1.49
C ALA A 151 -4.59 -8.11 1.70
N ASP A 152 -4.09 -8.52 2.85
CA ASP A 152 -2.66 -8.59 3.14
C ASP A 152 -1.95 -9.59 2.21
N MET A 153 -2.51 -10.77 1.99
CA MET A 153 -2.02 -11.74 1.01
C MET A 153 -1.95 -11.15 -0.41
N ALA A 154 -2.95 -10.40 -0.83
CA ALA A 154 -2.92 -9.71 -2.12
C ALA A 154 -1.82 -8.64 -2.18
N MET A 155 -1.59 -7.91 -1.09
CA MET A 155 -0.47 -6.94 -0.98
C MET A 155 0.89 -7.64 -1.02
N HIS A 156 0.99 -8.88 -0.55
CA HIS A 156 2.20 -9.70 -0.57
C HIS A 156 2.35 -10.54 -1.85
N GLY A 157 1.51 -10.32 -2.88
CA GLY A 157 1.56 -11.04 -4.15
C GLY A 157 1.22 -12.52 -4.00
N PHE A 158 0.34 -12.86 -3.05
CA PHE A 158 -0.09 -14.22 -2.70
C PHE A 158 1.06 -15.14 -2.24
N GLN A 159 2.16 -14.57 -1.79
CA GLN A 159 3.21 -15.32 -1.11
C GLN A 159 2.85 -15.37 0.38
N VAL A 160 2.73 -16.59 0.91
CA VAL A 160 2.63 -16.80 2.36
C VAL A 160 4.05 -16.72 2.92
N PRO A 161 4.30 -15.93 3.96
CA PRO A 161 5.61 -15.84 4.61
C PRO A 161 6.00 -17.14 5.26
#